data_4e4ebb5bed22c9aac7a6179d088a2a8a
#
_entry.id   4e4ebb5bed22c9aac7a6179d088a2a8a
#
_cell.length_a   1.000
_cell.length_b   1.000
_cell.length_c   1.000
_cell.angle_alpha   90.00
_cell.angle_beta   90.00
_cell.angle_gamma   90.00
#
_symmetry.space_group_name_H-M   'P 1'
#
loop_
_entity.id
_entity.type
_entity.pdbx_description
1 polymer ?
#
loop_
_entity_poly.entity_id
_entity_poly.type
_entity_poly.pdbx_seq_one_letter_code
_entity_poly.pdbx_strand_id
1 'polypeptide(L)'
;MANVLVLNVKVPFSQGGQEVLVSSLIRELRARGHLADVVELPYNIPEKGHLLNQIALWRSLDLSTFAGKDVDLVIATKFPSYFARHPKKSLWLVHQLREIYDLHGGAFSNFSDDLRDEELRRMVVDADSKAIAECSYKSGISHNVSQRLSHYNRVKADTLYPPLNLGNQYRCEAPENYILSVGRLLHIKRVDLMIKALPVVHHFMKLKIVGAADAPGIMEYYKSEIDKHHLWDRVDFCGRVSDEELLSLYARAKAVYYAPYNEDYGYVTLEAMASSKPVITAVDSGGVLEFIKDNENGIIVEPTTDSIGHGINSLVGEEGKAERLGKTGYQNLKALGVLESGWDAIVNNLLSPIAVEV
;
A
#
# COMPACT_ATOMS: atom_id res chain seq x y z
N MET A 1 -28.82 -11.70 2.94
CA MET A 1 -28.48 -10.54 3.80
C MET A 1 -27.71 -11.07 4.99
N ALA A 2 -26.54 -10.51 5.30
CA ALA A 2 -25.71 -10.96 6.42
C ALA A 2 -25.23 -9.75 7.26
N ASN A 3 -24.95 -9.99 8.55
CA ASN A 3 -24.37 -9.03 9.47
C ASN A 3 -22.86 -9.24 9.47
N VAL A 4 -22.11 -8.28 8.95
CA VAL A 4 -20.66 -8.38 8.74
C VAL A 4 -19.93 -7.29 9.51
N LEU A 5 -18.90 -7.65 10.28
CA LEU A 5 -18.01 -6.68 10.90
C LEU A 5 -16.65 -6.68 10.19
N VAL A 6 -16.18 -5.50 9.78
CA VAL A 6 -14.83 -5.30 9.25
C VAL A 6 -13.93 -4.86 10.39
N LEU A 7 -12.88 -5.63 10.63
CA LEU A 7 -11.96 -5.36 11.74
C LEU A 7 -10.78 -4.52 11.23
N ASN A 8 -10.67 -3.31 11.73
CA ASN A 8 -9.64 -2.36 11.37
C ASN A 8 -8.79 -1.96 12.58
N VAL A 9 -7.55 -1.63 12.31
CA VAL A 9 -6.60 -1.13 13.32
C VAL A 9 -6.26 0.30 12.94
N LYS A 10 -6.62 1.23 13.80
CA LYS A 10 -6.48 2.66 13.55
C LYS A 10 -5.24 3.24 14.21
N VAL A 11 -4.38 3.86 13.41
CA VAL A 11 -3.32 4.72 13.94
C VAL A 11 -3.92 6.13 14.10
N PRO A 12 -4.05 6.65 15.34
CA PRO A 12 -4.59 7.98 15.55
C PRO A 12 -3.84 9.04 14.74
N PHE A 13 -4.58 10.03 14.24
CA PHE A 13 -4.05 11.16 13.45
C PHE A 13 -3.43 10.80 12.10
N SER A 14 -3.40 9.51 11.71
CA SER A 14 -2.92 9.04 10.42
C SER A 14 -4.09 8.64 9.52
N GLN A 15 -4.00 8.96 8.23
CA GLN A 15 -4.90 8.51 7.19
C GLN A 15 -4.09 8.07 5.97
N GLY A 16 -4.45 6.95 5.40
CA GLY A 16 -3.76 6.37 4.24
C GLY A 16 -4.67 5.44 3.44
N GLY A 17 -4.08 4.71 2.50
CA GLY A 17 -4.82 3.80 1.61
C GLY A 17 -5.63 2.72 2.32
N GLN A 18 -5.24 2.34 3.54
CA GLN A 18 -5.99 1.33 4.29
C GLN A 18 -7.33 1.85 4.80
N GLU A 19 -7.39 3.06 5.35
CA GLU A 19 -8.63 3.66 5.83
C GLU A 19 -9.63 3.82 4.67
N VAL A 20 -9.12 4.20 3.49
CA VAL A 20 -9.89 4.27 2.25
C VAL A 20 -10.39 2.89 1.83
N LEU A 21 -9.54 1.86 1.89
CA LEU A 21 -9.89 0.49 1.55
C LEU A 21 -11.01 -0.05 2.44
N VAL A 22 -10.89 0.10 3.76
CA VAL A 22 -11.89 -0.37 4.74
C VAL A 22 -13.22 0.35 4.53
N SER A 23 -13.21 1.66 4.36
CA SER A 23 -14.41 2.45 4.09
C SER A 23 -15.09 2.03 2.79
N SER A 24 -14.30 1.75 1.75
CA SER A 24 -14.80 1.26 0.47
C SER A 24 -15.41 -0.13 0.61
N LEU A 25 -14.76 -1.06 1.31
CA LEU A 25 -15.31 -2.40 1.56
C LEU A 25 -16.66 -2.34 2.28
N ILE A 26 -16.79 -1.52 3.33
CA ILE A 26 -18.06 -1.35 4.05
C ILE A 26 -19.15 -0.80 3.12
N ARG A 27 -18.84 0.22 2.32
CA ARG A 27 -19.76 0.78 1.33
C ARG A 27 -20.25 -0.29 0.34
N GLU A 28 -19.33 -1.11 -0.16
CA GLU A 28 -19.63 -2.15 -1.14
C GLU A 28 -20.45 -3.31 -0.55
N LEU A 29 -20.19 -3.70 0.69
CA LEU A 29 -21.01 -4.67 1.42
C LEU A 29 -22.44 -4.14 1.60
N ARG A 30 -22.58 -2.88 2.02
CA ARG A 30 -23.90 -2.22 2.20
C ARG A 30 -24.67 -2.08 0.89
N ALA A 31 -23.99 -1.72 -0.20
CA ALA A 31 -24.58 -1.61 -1.52
C ALA A 31 -25.16 -2.95 -2.04
N ARG A 32 -24.62 -4.08 -1.56
CA ARG A 32 -25.08 -5.43 -1.88
C ARG A 32 -26.12 -5.98 -0.86
N GLY A 33 -26.66 -5.12 0.00
CA GLY A 33 -27.75 -5.46 0.92
C GLY A 33 -27.29 -6.15 2.20
N HIS A 34 -26.01 -6.15 2.55
CA HIS A 34 -25.52 -6.63 3.84
C HIS A 34 -25.57 -5.51 4.91
N LEU A 35 -25.75 -5.89 6.16
CA LEU A 35 -25.48 -4.98 7.29
C LEU A 35 -23.99 -5.06 7.59
N ALA A 36 -23.28 -3.99 7.32
CA ALA A 36 -21.83 -3.95 7.53
C ALA A 36 -21.43 -2.76 8.40
N ASP A 37 -20.51 -2.99 9.33
CA ASP A 37 -19.93 -1.93 10.16
C ASP A 37 -18.46 -2.24 10.48
N VAL A 38 -17.76 -1.27 11.08
CA VAL A 38 -16.36 -1.39 11.44
C VAL A 38 -16.18 -1.55 12.94
N VAL A 39 -15.27 -2.44 13.34
CA VAL A 39 -14.71 -2.47 14.69
C VAL A 39 -13.29 -1.97 14.61
N GLU A 40 -13.01 -0.81 15.22
CA GLU A 40 -11.70 -0.17 15.22
C GLU A 40 -11.13 -0.10 16.64
N LEU A 41 -9.89 -0.59 16.77
CA LEU A 41 -9.11 -0.37 17.98
C LEU A 41 -7.87 0.48 17.64
N PRO A 42 -7.49 1.41 18.52
CA PRO A 42 -6.28 2.21 18.33
C PRO A 42 -5.04 1.32 18.43
N TYR A 43 -4.05 1.59 17.57
CA TYR A 43 -2.77 0.93 17.57
C TYR A 43 -1.66 1.95 17.88
N ASN A 44 -0.94 1.71 18.96
CA ASN A 44 0.22 2.51 19.29
C ASN A 44 1.46 1.88 18.65
N ILE A 45 1.90 2.45 17.53
CA ILE A 45 3.19 2.13 16.94
C ILE A 45 4.20 2.99 17.73
N PRO A 46 5.26 2.57 18.20
CA PRO A 46 6.23 1.49 17.97
C PRO A 46 6.81 0.87 19.24
N GLU A 47 6.10 0.82 20.32
CA GLU A 47 6.65 0.27 21.54
C GLU A 47 6.52 -1.26 21.55
N LYS A 48 7.61 -1.96 21.26
CA LYS A 48 7.69 -3.44 21.30
C LYS A 48 7.06 -4.03 22.57
N GLY A 49 7.20 -3.35 23.72
CA GLY A 49 6.60 -3.75 24.99
C GLY A 49 5.07 -3.82 24.99
N HIS A 50 4.39 -3.16 24.05
CA HIS A 50 2.94 -3.16 23.95
C HIS A 50 2.38 -4.18 22.93
N LEU A 51 3.22 -4.86 22.15
CA LEU A 51 2.76 -5.79 21.12
C LEU A 51 1.89 -6.92 21.68
N LEU A 52 2.34 -7.57 22.75
CA LEU A 52 1.58 -8.65 23.38
C LEU A 52 0.27 -8.14 23.97
N ASN A 53 0.24 -6.92 24.51
CA ASN A 53 -0.98 -6.29 25.02
C ASN A 53 -1.98 -6.01 23.87
N GLN A 54 -1.50 -5.55 22.73
CA GLN A 54 -2.34 -5.34 21.52
C GLN A 54 -2.92 -6.66 21.02
N ILE A 55 -2.12 -7.70 20.95
CA ILE A 55 -2.59 -9.06 20.62
C ILE A 55 -3.64 -9.54 21.63
N ALA A 56 -3.37 -9.43 22.92
CA ALA A 56 -4.29 -9.85 23.96
C ALA A 56 -5.61 -9.07 23.93
N LEU A 57 -5.55 -7.76 23.66
CA LEU A 57 -6.74 -6.92 23.52
C LEU A 57 -7.65 -7.43 22.40
N TRP A 58 -7.10 -7.64 21.19
CA TRP A 58 -7.88 -8.20 20.08
C TRP A 58 -8.37 -9.62 20.37
N ARG A 59 -7.53 -10.46 21.01
CA ARG A 59 -7.89 -11.84 21.36
C ARG A 59 -9.01 -11.93 22.39
N SER A 60 -9.15 -10.92 23.25
CA SER A 60 -10.23 -10.86 24.25
C SER A 60 -11.62 -10.59 23.63
N LEU A 61 -11.66 -10.03 22.41
CA LEU A 61 -12.92 -9.73 21.75
C LEU A 61 -13.58 -11.02 21.23
N ASP A 62 -14.81 -11.28 21.70
CA ASP A 62 -15.73 -12.22 21.09
C ASP A 62 -16.76 -11.42 20.31
N LEU A 63 -16.73 -11.58 18.99
CA LEU A 63 -17.56 -10.81 18.07
C LEU A 63 -18.73 -11.66 17.49
N SER A 64 -19.09 -12.76 18.14
CA SER A 64 -20.19 -13.63 17.69
C SER A 64 -21.54 -12.92 17.75
N THR A 65 -21.70 -11.98 18.70
CA THR A 65 -22.88 -11.13 18.82
C THR A 65 -22.47 -9.70 19.11
N PHE A 66 -23.18 -8.74 18.55
CA PHE A 66 -22.93 -7.32 18.81
C PHE A 66 -24.25 -6.54 18.87
N ALA A 67 -24.44 -5.75 19.93
CA ALA A 67 -25.66 -4.97 20.17
C ALA A 67 -26.96 -5.81 20.04
N GLY A 68 -26.96 -7.06 20.53
CA GLY A 68 -28.09 -7.97 20.50
C GLY A 68 -28.40 -8.60 19.13
N LYS A 69 -27.49 -8.48 18.17
CA LYS A 69 -27.57 -9.11 16.85
C LYS A 69 -26.46 -10.14 16.70
N ASP A 70 -26.78 -11.27 16.08
CA ASP A 70 -25.77 -12.23 15.68
C ASP A 70 -24.92 -11.64 14.55
N VAL A 71 -23.61 -11.86 14.62
CA VAL A 71 -22.66 -11.51 13.57
C VAL A 71 -22.40 -12.76 12.74
N ASP A 72 -22.66 -12.69 11.44
CA ASP A 72 -22.51 -13.85 10.55
C ASP A 72 -21.06 -14.07 10.14
N LEU A 73 -20.29 -12.98 10.01
CA LEU A 73 -18.91 -13.00 9.55
C LEU A 73 -18.11 -11.81 10.09
N VAL A 74 -16.84 -12.04 10.39
CA VAL A 74 -15.87 -10.96 10.55
C VAL A 74 -14.82 -10.98 9.44
N ILE A 75 -14.42 -9.81 8.93
CA ILE A 75 -13.37 -9.63 7.93
C ILE A 75 -12.23 -8.86 8.57
N ALA A 76 -11.10 -9.54 8.82
CA ALA A 76 -9.90 -8.92 9.38
C ALA A 76 -9.00 -8.38 8.26
N THR A 77 -8.33 -7.23 8.50
CA THR A 77 -7.59 -6.52 7.44
C THR A 77 -6.08 -6.41 7.69
N LYS A 78 -5.64 -6.28 8.91
CA LYS A 78 -4.19 -6.20 9.24
C LYS A 78 -3.88 -6.63 10.67
N PHE A 79 -2.59 -6.79 10.97
CA PHE A 79 -2.10 -7.03 12.32
C PHE A 79 -2.54 -5.91 13.29
N PRO A 80 -3.03 -6.24 14.50
CA PRO A 80 -3.38 -7.56 15.01
C PRO A 80 -4.90 -7.88 14.96
N SER A 81 -5.68 -7.27 14.06
CA SER A 81 -7.15 -7.41 14.01
C SER A 81 -7.64 -8.86 13.86
N TYR A 82 -6.88 -9.71 13.20
CA TYR A 82 -7.24 -11.11 12.97
C TYR A 82 -7.14 -12.01 14.21
N PHE A 83 -6.66 -11.47 15.35
CA PHE A 83 -6.70 -12.17 16.63
C PHE A 83 -8.10 -12.21 17.25
N ALA A 84 -9.03 -11.34 16.86
CA ALA A 84 -10.40 -11.37 17.35
C ALA A 84 -11.04 -12.75 17.13
N ARG A 85 -11.92 -13.16 18.10
CA ARG A 85 -12.58 -14.46 18.04
C ARG A 85 -13.89 -14.36 17.31
N HIS A 86 -14.08 -15.25 16.33
CA HIS A 86 -15.33 -15.45 15.65
C HIS A 86 -15.32 -16.83 14.95
N PRO A 87 -16.42 -17.58 14.93
CA PRO A 87 -16.48 -18.90 14.29
C PRO A 87 -16.28 -18.85 12.77
N LYS A 88 -16.70 -17.76 12.11
CA LYS A 88 -16.50 -17.54 10.68
C LYS A 88 -15.72 -16.26 10.47
N LYS A 89 -14.48 -16.41 10.02
CA LYS A 89 -13.52 -15.30 9.87
C LYS A 89 -12.85 -15.34 8.50
N SER A 90 -12.93 -14.25 7.76
CA SER A 90 -12.17 -14.01 6.54
C SER A 90 -11.01 -13.07 6.82
N LEU A 91 -9.88 -13.31 6.17
CA LEU A 91 -8.72 -12.44 6.17
C LEU A 91 -8.54 -11.83 4.79
N TRP A 92 -8.58 -10.50 4.71
CA TRP A 92 -8.09 -9.75 3.55
C TRP A 92 -6.91 -8.92 4.00
N LEU A 93 -5.74 -9.55 3.99
CA LEU A 93 -4.56 -9.00 4.64
C LEU A 93 -3.96 -7.84 3.83
N VAL A 94 -3.93 -6.66 4.44
CA VAL A 94 -3.21 -5.48 3.93
C VAL A 94 -1.73 -5.63 4.22
N HIS A 95 -1.36 -5.85 5.49
CA HIS A 95 0.00 -6.20 5.89
C HIS A 95 0.04 -6.82 7.29
N GLN A 96 1.07 -7.60 7.52
CA GLN A 96 1.49 -8.10 8.82
C GLN A 96 2.29 -7.03 9.58
N LEU A 97 2.80 -7.35 10.76
CA LEU A 97 3.82 -6.55 11.43
C LEU A 97 5.17 -6.77 10.71
N ARG A 98 5.41 -6.03 9.63
CA ARG A 98 6.52 -6.27 8.69
C ARG A 98 7.90 -6.27 9.33
N GLU A 99 8.09 -5.52 10.41
CA GLU A 99 9.36 -5.42 11.13
C GLU A 99 9.86 -6.75 11.70
N ILE A 100 8.95 -7.71 11.93
CA ILE A 100 9.30 -9.07 12.39
C ILE A 100 9.34 -10.10 11.27
N TYR A 101 9.00 -9.71 10.04
CA TYR A 101 8.96 -10.57 8.86
C TYR A 101 9.98 -10.12 7.80
N ASP A 102 9.51 -9.54 6.73
CA ASP A 102 10.30 -9.16 5.56
C ASP A 102 11.24 -7.97 5.75
N LEU A 103 11.01 -7.15 6.77
CA LEU A 103 11.89 -6.03 7.12
C LEU A 103 12.89 -6.40 8.23
N HIS A 104 12.75 -7.57 8.87
CA HIS A 104 13.61 -7.98 9.99
C HIS A 104 15.09 -7.99 9.58
N GLY A 105 15.95 -7.46 10.47
CA GLY A 105 17.38 -7.33 10.21
C GLY A 105 17.78 -6.26 9.20
N GLY A 106 16.81 -5.54 8.61
CA GLY A 106 17.04 -4.46 7.67
C GLY A 106 16.96 -3.06 8.29
N ALA A 107 17.31 -2.05 7.51
CA ALA A 107 17.32 -0.64 7.95
C ALA A 107 15.94 -0.09 8.36
N PHE A 108 14.86 -0.78 8.03
CA PHE A 108 13.48 -0.36 8.29
C PHE A 108 12.81 -1.19 9.41
N SER A 109 13.57 -1.96 10.18
CA SER A 109 13.08 -2.70 11.33
C SER A 109 13.56 -2.07 12.63
N ASN A 110 12.67 -1.98 13.62
CA ASN A 110 13.04 -1.61 14.99
C ASN A 110 13.49 -2.83 15.82
N PHE A 111 13.37 -4.03 15.27
CA PHE A 111 13.85 -5.26 15.91
C PHE A 111 15.33 -5.45 15.62
N SER A 112 16.09 -5.72 16.67
CA SER A 112 17.50 -6.06 16.63
C SER A 112 17.71 -7.57 16.78
N ASP A 113 18.94 -8.02 16.59
CA ASP A 113 19.33 -9.43 16.79
C ASP A 113 19.60 -9.77 18.27
N ASP A 114 19.18 -8.93 19.23
CA ASP A 114 19.31 -9.27 20.64
C ASP A 114 18.31 -10.36 21.06
N LEU A 115 18.66 -11.09 22.12
CA LEU A 115 17.88 -12.25 22.57
C LEU A 115 16.44 -11.92 22.95
N ARG A 116 16.16 -10.71 23.43
CA ARG A 116 14.81 -10.30 23.84
C ARG A 116 13.95 -10.02 22.62
N ASP A 117 14.50 -9.33 21.63
CA ASP A 117 13.82 -9.04 20.37
C ASP A 117 13.53 -10.34 19.60
N GLU A 118 14.49 -11.25 19.54
CA GLU A 118 14.31 -12.55 18.89
C GLU A 118 13.29 -13.43 19.61
N GLU A 119 13.25 -13.43 20.94
CA GLU A 119 12.23 -14.14 21.70
C GLU A 119 10.83 -13.55 21.45
N LEU A 120 10.69 -12.22 21.53
CA LEU A 120 9.43 -11.52 21.25
C LEU A 120 8.97 -11.78 19.81
N ARG A 121 9.87 -11.68 18.84
CA ARG A 121 9.62 -11.97 17.43
C ARG A 121 9.06 -13.38 17.27
N ARG A 122 9.72 -14.39 17.83
CA ARG A 122 9.28 -15.78 17.75
C ARG A 122 7.90 -15.98 18.36
N MET A 123 7.63 -15.38 19.51
CA MET A 123 6.32 -15.44 20.17
C MET A 123 5.22 -14.84 19.31
N VAL A 124 5.47 -13.67 18.69
CA VAL A 124 4.49 -12.99 17.86
C VAL A 124 4.26 -13.75 16.56
N VAL A 125 5.30 -14.25 15.89
CA VAL A 125 5.17 -15.05 14.65
C VAL A 125 4.39 -16.35 14.90
N ASP A 126 4.61 -17.03 16.03
CA ASP A 126 3.86 -18.23 16.40
C ASP A 126 2.37 -17.91 16.68
N ALA A 127 2.12 -16.84 17.42
CA ALA A 127 0.75 -16.39 17.72
C ALA A 127 0.02 -15.95 16.44
N ASP A 128 0.68 -15.18 15.56
CA ASP A 128 0.18 -14.76 14.25
C ASP A 128 -0.23 -15.96 13.39
N SER A 129 0.67 -16.93 13.27
CA SER A 129 0.44 -18.12 12.45
C SER A 129 -0.80 -18.90 12.91
N LYS A 130 -1.00 -19.00 14.24
CA LYS A 130 -2.20 -19.63 14.82
C LYS A 130 -3.46 -18.82 14.53
N ALA A 131 -3.42 -17.50 14.73
CA ALA A 131 -4.59 -16.64 14.51
C ALA A 131 -5.00 -16.56 13.03
N ILE A 132 -4.03 -16.53 12.12
CA ILE A 132 -4.25 -16.58 10.67
C ILE A 132 -4.82 -17.94 10.25
N ALA A 133 -4.33 -19.04 10.84
CA ALA A 133 -4.85 -20.38 10.55
C ALA A 133 -6.35 -20.53 10.91
N GLU A 134 -6.84 -19.82 11.92
CA GLU A 134 -8.26 -19.80 12.31
C GLU A 134 -9.18 -19.16 11.26
N CYS A 135 -8.65 -18.36 10.32
CA CYS A 135 -9.48 -17.76 9.28
C CYS A 135 -9.94 -18.83 8.28
N SER A 136 -11.25 -18.87 8.01
CA SER A 136 -11.83 -19.83 7.06
C SER A 136 -11.46 -19.50 5.60
N TYR A 137 -11.40 -18.21 5.27
CA TYR A 137 -10.90 -17.71 4.00
C TYR A 137 -9.71 -16.78 4.21
N LYS A 138 -8.72 -16.84 3.35
CA LYS A 138 -7.46 -16.09 3.48
C LYS A 138 -7.04 -15.52 2.14
N SER A 139 -6.81 -14.20 2.11
CA SER A 139 -6.30 -13.49 0.94
C SER A 139 -5.38 -12.34 1.35
N GLY A 140 -4.45 -12.01 0.47
CA GLY A 140 -3.64 -10.79 0.52
C GLY A 140 -4.13 -9.77 -0.49
N ILE A 141 -3.84 -8.49 -0.26
CA ILE A 141 -4.16 -7.42 -1.21
C ILE A 141 -3.25 -7.41 -2.44
N SER A 142 -2.21 -8.23 -2.47
CA SER A 142 -1.27 -8.38 -3.57
C SER A 142 -0.66 -9.77 -3.55
N HIS A 143 -0.02 -10.15 -4.62
CA HIS A 143 0.75 -11.39 -4.70
C HIS A 143 1.94 -11.35 -3.71
N ASN A 144 2.61 -10.22 -3.58
CA ASN A 144 3.66 -9.99 -2.60
C ASN A 144 3.20 -10.30 -1.16
N VAL A 145 2.03 -9.80 -0.77
CA VAL A 145 1.45 -10.08 0.56
C VAL A 145 1.05 -11.55 0.70
N SER A 146 0.43 -12.15 -0.32
CA SER A 146 0.06 -13.56 -0.30
C SER A 146 1.27 -14.49 -0.24
N GLN A 147 2.34 -14.17 -0.96
CA GLN A 147 3.62 -14.91 -0.87
C GLN A 147 4.26 -14.78 0.51
N ARG A 148 4.19 -13.60 1.13
CA ARG A 148 4.70 -13.38 2.49
C ARG A 148 3.99 -14.28 3.50
N LEU A 149 2.65 -14.41 3.41
CA LEU A 149 1.88 -15.37 4.22
C LEU A 149 2.34 -16.81 4.00
N SER A 150 2.57 -17.20 2.75
CA SER A 150 3.06 -18.54 2.43
C SER A 150 4.47 -18.80 2.99
N HIS A 151 5.35 -17.82 2.84
CA HIS A 151 6.74 -17.94 3.25
C HIS A 151 6.92 -18.04 4.77
N TYR A 152 6.31 -17.09 5.51
CA TYR A 152 6.54 -16.97 6.95
C TYR A 152 5.54 -17.76 7.81
N ASN A 153 4.27 -17.81 7.40
CA ASN A 153 3.22 -18.45 8.18
C ASN A 153 2.80 -19.81 7.62
N ARG A 154 3.38 -20.24 6.47
CA ARG A 154 3.07 -21.49 5.77
C ARG A 154 1.57 -21.63 5.46
N VAL A 155 0.93 -20.53 5.15
CA VAL A 155 -0.50 -20.44 4.84
C VAL A 155 -0.68 -20.10 3.37
N LYS A 156 -1.47 -20.90 2.65
CA LYS A 156 -1.91 -20.54 1.30
C LYS A 156 -2.98 -19.45 1.39
N ALA A 157 -2.81 -18.39 0.64
CA ALA A 157 -3.74 -17.28 0.53
C ALA A 157 -3.96 -16.89 -0.92
N ASP A 158 -5.18 -16.52 -1.27
CA ASP A 158 -5.51 -15.97 -2.57
C ASP A 158 -5.01 -14.52 -2.69
N THR A 159 -5.01 -14.00 -3.90
CA THR A 159 -4.71 -12.57 -4.12
C THR A 159 -5.98 -11.86 -4.59
N LEU A 160 -6.39 -10.84 -3.85
CA LEU A 160 -7.53 -10.00 -4.17
C LEU A 160 -7.06 -8.54 -4.24
N TYR A 161 -6.80 -8.06 -5.44
CA TYR A 161 -6.32 -6.69 -5.69
C TYR A 161 -7.42 -5.66 -5.38
N PRO A 162 -7.18 -4.71 -4.44
CA PRO A 162 -8.13 -3.64 -4.18
C PRO A 162 -8.30 -2.74 -5.39
N PRO A 163 -9.55 -2.40 -5.78
CA PRO A 163 -9.80 -1.44 -6.83
C PRO A 163 -9.35 -0.03 -6.47
N LEU A 164 -9.11 0.81 -7.48
CA LEU A 164 -8.79 2.22 -7.29
C LEU A 164 -9.98 2.99 -6.72
N ASN A 165 -9.70 3.86 -5.73
CA ASN A 165 -10.75 4.62 -5.05
C ASN A 165 -11.44 5.64 -5.97
N LEU A 166 -10.66 6.34 -6.79
CA LEU A 166 -11.18 7.36 -7.71
C LEU A 166 -11.56 6.79 -9.08
N GLY A 167 -11.29 5.51 -9.33
CA GLY A 167 -11.74 4.75 -10.51
C GLY A 167 -11.52 5.50 -11.81
N ASN A 168 -12.63 5.78 -12.53
CA ASN A 168 -12.63 6.41 -13.85
C ASN A 168 -12.37 7.92 -13.86
N GLN A 169 -12.09 8.55 -12.71
CA GLN A 169 -11.78 9.98 -12.68
C GLN A 169 -10.36 10.31 -13.12
N TYR A 170 -9.46 9.29 -13.14
CA TYR A 170 -8.11 9.46 -13.67
C TYR A 170 -8.17 9.76 -15.18
N ARG A 171 -7.31 10.68 -15.61
CA ARG A 171 -7.24 11.13 -17.01
C ARG A 171 -5.81 11.43 -17.41
N CYS A 172 -5.56 11.52 -18.71
CA CYS A 172 -4.27 11.90 -19.25
C CYS A 172 -4.41 13.25 -19.97
N GLU A 173 -3.54 14.19 -19.64
CA GLU A 173 -3.42 15.49 -20.27
C GLU A 173 -2.01 15.67 -20.86
N ALA A 174 -1.80 16.75 -21.62
CA ALA A 174 -0.47 17.09 -22.13
C ALA A 174 0.53 17.22 -20.97
N PRO A 175 1.67 16.51 -21.02
CA PRO A 175 2.59 16.49 -19.91
C PRO A 175 3.33 17.82 -19.74
N GLU A 176 3.46 18.24 -18.49
CA GLU A 176 4.38 19.28 -18.06
C GLU A 176 5.75 18.68 -17.69
N ASN A 177 6.76 19.53 -17.52
CA ASN A 177 8.12 19.10 -17.24
C ASN A 177 8.34 18.80 -15.74
N TYR A 178 7.61 17.84 -15.21
CA TYR A 178 7.86 17.35 -13.84
C TYR A 178 7.66 15.85 -13.68
N ILE A 179 8.41 15.30 -12.73
CA ILE A 179 8.21 13.98 -12.16
C ILE A 179 7.35 14.15 -10.91
N LEU A 180 6.32 13.33 -10.78
CA LEU A 180 5.43 13.33 -9.61
C LEU A 180 5.84 12.22 -8.64
N SER A 181 5.92 12.53 -7.35
CA SER A 181 6.06 11.54 -6.28
C SER A 181 4.90 11.72 -5.29
N VAL A 182 4.15 10.65 -5.04
CA VAL A 182 2.95 10.66 -4.19
C VAL A 182 3.07 9.68 -3.05
N GLY A 183 2.66 10.07 -1.85
CA GLY A 183 2.55 9.18 -0.71
C GLY A 183 2.98 9.83 0.62
N ARG A 184 2.81 9.11 1.71
CA ARG A 184 3.34 9.53 3.01
C ARG A 184 4.86 9.63 2.95
N LEU A 185 5.42 10.69 3.50
CA LEU A 185 6.86 10.89 3.52
C LEU A 185 7.47 10.06 4.67
N LEU A 186 8.05 8.93 4.29
CA LEU A 186 8.70 7.95 5.15
C LEU A 186 10.02 7.52 4.50
N HIS A 187 11.02 7.16 5.29
CA HIS A 187 12.31 6.68 4.75
C HIS A 187 12.14 5.48 3.81
N ILE A 188 11.25 4.55 4.13
CA ILE A 188 10.98 3.36 3.30
C ILE A 188 10.42 3.72 1.90
N LYS A 189 9.86 4.94 1.72
CA LYS A 189 9.36 5.42 0.42
C LYS A 189 10.47 5.97 -0.48
N ARG A 190 11.66 6.20 0.06
CA ARG A 190 12.90 6.56 -0.65
C ARG A 190 12.77 7.77 -1.60
N VAL A 191 11.97 8.77 -1.17
CA VAL A 191 11.84 10.05 -1.92
C VAL A 191 13.19 10.79 -1.97
N ASP A 192 14.04 10.60 -0.97
CA ASP A 192 15.40 11.14 -0.92
C ASP A 192 16.29 10.66 -2.08
N LEU A 193 16.13 9.42 -2.56
CA LEU A 193 16.86 8.94 -3.73
C LEU A 193 16.50 9.74 -4.99
N MET A 194 15.22 10.12 -5.12
CA MET A 194 14.78 10.97 -6.23
C MET A 194 15.34 12.40 -6.10
N ILE A 195 15.33 12.99 -4.90
CA ILE A 195 15.92 14.30 -4.65
C ILE A 195 17.40 14.28 -5.03
N LYS A 196 18.14 13.30 -4.53
CA LYS A 196 19.58 13.11 -4.82
C LYS A 196 19.89 12.81 -6.29
N ALA A 197 18.91 12.28 -7.04
CA ALA A 197 19.06 12.00 -8.47
C ALA A 197 18.88 13.24 -9.35
N LEU A 198 18.20 14.29 -8.87
CA LEU A 198 17.93 15.49 -9.67
C LEU A 198 19.17 16.17 -10.30
N PRO A 199 20.35 16.21 -9.66
CA PRO A 199 21.54 16.78 -10.31
C PRO A 199 21.92 16.14 -11.64
N VAL A 200 21.64 14.84 -11.84
CA VAL A 200 21.94 14.14 -13.11
C VAL A 200 20.72 14.10 -14.05
N VAL A 201 19.54 14.49 -13.59
CA VAL A 201 18.33 14.61 -14.41
C VAL A 201 18.36 15.93 -15.19
N HIS A 202 17.90 15.92 -16.45
CA HIS A 202 17.79 17.12 -17.28
C HIS A 202 17.27 18.32 -16.48
N HIS A 203 17.97 19.45 -16.58
CA HIS A 203 17.77 20.65 -15.72
C HIS A 203 16.38 21.25 -15.79
N PHE A 204 15.64 21.07 -16.90
CA PHE A 204 14.27 21.56 -17.06
C PHE A 204 13.22 20.72 -16.31
N MET A 205 13.58 19.53 -15.81
CA MET A 205 12.68 18.67 -15.09
C MET A 205 12.59 19.08 -13.61
N LYS A 206 11.37 19.21 -13.11
CA LYS A 206 11.09 19.44 -11.68
C LYS A 206 10.63 18.16 -10.99
N LEU A 207 10.66 18.16 -9.67
CA LEU A 207 10.07 17.14 -8.82
C LEU A 207 8.94 17.76 -8.01
N LYS A 208 7.72 17.24 -8.15
CA LYS A 208 6.59 17.58 -7.28
C LYS A 208 6.33 16.45 -6.30
N ILE A 209 6.33 16.78 -5.01
CA ILE A 209 6.15 15.82 -3.93
C ILE A 209 4.81 16.09 -3.24
N VAL A 210 3.90 15.12 -3.35
CA VAL A 210 2.56 15.16 -2.74
C VAL A 210 2.50 14.21 -1.55
N GLY A 211 2.08 14.72 -0.42
CA GLY A 211 1.89 13.95 0.81
C GLY A 211 2.38 14.69 2.05
N ALA A 212 2.06 14.13 3.21
CA ALA A 212 2.48 14.69 4.49
C ALA A 212 3.68 13.92 5.05
N ALA A 213 4.49 14.62 5.83
CA ALA A 213 5.53 14.00 6.66
C ALA A 213 4.86 13.10 7.73
N ASP A 214 5.30 11.87 7.79
CA ASP A 214 4.77 10.87 8.73
C ASP A 214 5.90 10.15 9.49
N ALA A 215 7.10 10.72 9.43
CA ALA A 215 8.25 10.34 10.26
C ALA A 215 8.91 11.59 10.86
N PRO A 216 9.31 11.55 12.13
CA PRO A 216 10.04 12.65 12.75
C PRO A 216 11.31 13.00 11.96
N GLY A 217 11.57 14.29 11.74
CA GLY A 217 12.78 14.78 11.09
C GLY A 217 12.87 14.53 9.58
N ILE A 218 11.88 13.89 8.94
CA ILE A 218 11.93 13.54 7.51
C ILE A 218 11.96 14.79 6.61
N MET A 219 11.22 15.83 6.98
CA MET A 219 11.20 17.07 6.20
C MET A 219 12.52 17.84 6.30
N GLU A 220 13.10 17.88 7.49
CA GLU A 220 14.41 18.48 7.75
C GLU A 220 15.49 17.74 6.94
N TYR A 221 15.42 16.42 6.91
CA TYR A 221 16.31 15.60 6.10
C TYR A 221 16.17 15.91 4.62
N TYR A 222 14.95 15.94 4.05
CA TYR A 222 14.76 16.26 2.63
C TYR A 222 15.22 17.67 2.28
N LYS A 223 14.92 18.66 3.14
CA LYS A 223 15.39 20.04 2.96
C LYS A 223 16.92 20.11 2.98
N SER A 224 17.57 19.38 3.88
CA SER A 224 19.04 19.34 3.93
C SER A 224 19.67 18.76 2.66
N GLU A 225 19.03 17.74 2.05
CA GLU A 225 19.51 17.20 0.76
C GLU A 225 19.26 18.19 -0.40
N ILE A 226 18.14 18.92 -0.37
CA ILE A 226 17.85 19.99 -1.35
C ILE A 226 18.87 21.14 -1.24
N ASP A 227 19.17 21.60 -0.02
CA ASP A 227 20.19 22.64 0.24
C ASP A 227 21.57 22.19 -0.24
N LYS A 228 21.97 20.98 0.10
CA LYS A 228 23.26 20.39 -0.26
C LYS A 228 23.49 20.36 -1.77
N HIS A 229 22.44 20.12 -2.53
CA HIS A 229 22.48 19.99 -3.99
C HIS A 229 21.95 21.24 -4.73
N HIS A 230 21.60 22.32 -4.02
CA HIS A 230 21.07 23.58 -4.57
C HIS A 230 19.84 23.39 -5.47
N LEU A 231 18.82 22.64 -5.00
CA LEU A 231 17.68 22.18 -5.81
C LEU A 231 16.35 22.90 -5.51
N TRP A 232 16.36 24.01 -4.79
CA TRP A 232 15.12 24.71 -4.41
C TRP A 232 14.27 25.22 -5.58
N ASP A 233 14.88 25.48 -6.71
CA ASP A 233 14.19 25.87 -7.94
C ASP A 233 13.57 24.67 -8.70
N ARG A 234 13.90 23.44 -8.27
CA ARG A 234 13.51 22.19 -8.94
C ARG A 234 12.60 21.28 -8.11
N VAL A 235 12.40 21.53 -6.81
CA VAL A 235 11.62 20.68 -5.90
C VAL A 235 10.47 21.45 -5.29
N ASP A 236 9.25 21.01 -5.56
CA ASP A 236 8.04 21.56 -5.03
C ASP A 236 7.40 20.56 -4.01
N PHE A 237 7.26 20.97 -2.74
CA PHE A 237 6.47 20.24 -1.76
C PHE A 237 5.02 20.72 -1.81
N CYS A 238 4.12 19.88 -2.35
CA CYS A 238 2.69 20.22 -2.46
C CYS A 238 1.91 19.96 -1.16
N GLY A 239 2.49 19.21 -0.20
CA GLY A 239 1.75 18.81 0.99
C GLY A 239 0.61 17.84 0.69
N ARG A 240 -0.44 17.84 1.52
CA ARG A 240 -1.68 17.14 1.21
C ARG A 240 -2.52 17.98 0.26
N VAL A 241 -3.00 17.39 -0.80
CA VAL A 241 -3.83 18.02 -1.83
C VAL A 241 -5.24 17.42 -1.84
N SER A 242 -6.19 18.09 -2.45
CA SER A 242 -7.51 17.53 -2.72
C SER A 242 -7.46 16.44 -3.79
N ASP A 243 -8.50 15.60 -3.86
CA ASP A 243 -8.60 14.56 -4.90
C ASP A 243 -8.57 15.18 -6.31
N GLU A 244 -9.22 16.31 -6.53
CA GLU A 244 -9.21 17.01 -7.82
C GLU A 244 -7.81 17.49 -8.21
N GLU A 245 -7.08 18.06 -7.25
CA GLU A 245 -5.70 18.50 -7.47
C GLU A 245 -4.77 17.32 -7.69
N LEU A 246 -4.95 16.22 -6.95
CA LEU A 246 -4.20 14.96 -7.13
C LEU A 246 -4.40 14.41 -8.55
N LEU A 247 -5.65 14.30 -9.02
CA LEU A 247 -6.00 13.87 -10.36
C LEU A 247 -5.36 14.76 -11.44
N SER A 248 -5.36 16.09 -11.22
CA SER A 248 -4.72 17.05 -12.11
C SER A 248 -3.20 16.90 -12.16
N LEU A 249 -2.56 16.66 -10.99
CA LEU A 249 -1.12 16.43 -10.91
C LEU A 249 -0.72 15.12 -11.61
N TYR A 250 -1.47 14.04 -11.44
CA TYR A 250 -1.24 12.82 -12.21
C TYR A 250 -1.43 13.06 -13.72
N ALA A 251 -2.53 13.73 -14.11
CA ALA A 251 -2.87 13.94 -15.51
C ALA A 251 -1.78 14.65 -16.30
N ARG A 252 -1.05 15.58 -15.67
CA ARG A 252 -0.03 16.44 -16.31
C ARG A 252 1.42 16.04 -15.99
N ALA A 253 1.64 15.02 -15.17
CA ALA A 253 2.99 14.53 -14.91
C ALA A 253 3.64 13.98 -16.19
N LYS A 254 4.95 14.15 -16.34
CA LYS A 254 5.72 13.46 -17.39
C LYS A 254 5.90 11.99 -17.07
N ALA A 255 6.16 11.68 -15.79
CA ALA A 255 6.23 10.33 -15.24
C ALA A 255 6.00 10.39 -13.73
N VAL A 256 5.79 9.22 -13.11
CA VAL A 256 5.65 9.08 -11.66
C VAL A 256 6.85 8.33 -11.11
N TYR A 257 7.52 8.89 -10.10
CA TYR A 257 8.53 8.20 -9.33
C TYR A 257 7.88 7.52 -8.12
N TYR A 258 7.96 6.21 -8.08
CA TYR A 258 7.50 5.42 -6.95
C TYR A 258 8.38 4.19 -6.78
N ALA A 259 9.42 4.30 -5.97
CA ALA A 259 10.42 3.26 -5.75
C ALA A 259 10.57 2.90 -4.25
N PRO A 260 9.49 2.57 -3.55
CA PRO A 260 9.55 2.17 -2.14
C PRO A 260 10.32 0.86 -1.97
N TYR A 261 10.81 0.60 -0.76
CA TYR A 261 11.39 -0.71 -0.44
C TYR A 261 10.28 -1.73 -0.14
N ASN A 262 10.21 -2.80 -0.93
CA ASN A 262 9.31 -3.94 -0.76
C ASN A 262 7.86 -3.54 -0.42
N GLU A 263 7.23 -2.71 -1.24
CA GLU A 263 5.85 -2.24 -1.05
C GLU A 263 4.86 -3.40 -1.01
N ASP A 264 3.80 -3.27 -0.20
CA ASP A 264 2.76 -4.29 -0.12
C ASP A 264 1.90 -4.35 -1.39
N TYR A 265 1.44 -3.20 -1.91
CA TYR A 265 0.59 -3.12 -3.10
C TYR A 265 1.01 -1.98 -4.03
N GLY A 266 0.98 -0.74 -3.53
CA GLY A 266 1.40 0.44 -4.28
C GLY A 266 0.29 1.05 -5.13
N TYR A 267 -0.78 1.56 -4.51
CA TYR A 267 -1.84 2.31 -5.20
C TYR A 267 -1.31 3.37 -6.17
N VAL A 268 -0.25 4.08 -5.80
CA VAL A 268 0.41 5.10 -6.64
C VAL A 268 0.78 4.58 -8.02
N THR A 269 1.19 3.32 -8.11
CA THR A 269 1.50 2.67 -9.39
C THR A 269 0.25 2.58 -10.26
N LEU A 270 -0.86 2.14 -9.71
CA LEU A 270 -2.12 1.97 -10.44
C LEU A 270 -2.75 3.31 -10.80
N GLU A 271 -2.63 4.31 -9.91
CA GLU A 271 -3.06 5.70 -10.14
C GLU A 271 -2.30 6.33 -11.32
N ALA A 272 -0.97 6.10 -11.36
CA ALA A 272 -0.13 6.52 -12.49
C ALA A 272 -0.55 5.83 -13.79
N MET A 273 -0.74 4.49 -13.76
CA MET A 273 -1.21 3.72 -14.92
C MET A 273 -2.60 4.18 -15.36
N ALA A 274 -3.52 4.45 -14.44
CA ALA A 274 -4.86 4.98 -14.74
C ALA A 274 -4.81 6.36 -15.43
N SER A 275 -3.78 7.15 -15.10
CA SER A 275 -3.49 8.44 -15.74
C SER A 275 -2.62 8.32 -16.99
N SER A 276 -2.36 7.10 -17.49
CA SER A 276 -1.46 6.83 -18.61
C SER A 276 -0.07 7.44 -18.43
N LYS A 277 0.46 7.38 -17.21
CA LYS A 277 1.82 7.85 -16.89
C LYS A 277 2.74 6.68 -16.60
N PRO A 278 3.93 6.64 -17.18
CA PRO A 278 4.92 5.61 -16.86
C PRO A 278 5.42 5.78 -15.42
N VAL A 279 5.72 4.66 -14.77
CA VAL A 279 6.28 4.65 -13.42
C VAL A 279 7.78 4.34 -13.49
N ILE A 280 8.57 5.10 -12.74
CA ILE A 280 9.96 4.79 -12.45
C ILE A 280 9.99 4.15 -11.06
N THR A 281 10.45 2.90 -11.00
CA THR A 281 10.50 2.10 -9.78
C THR A 281 11.83 1.36 -9.63
N ALA A 282 12.04 0.70 -8.50
CA ALA A 282 13.27 -0.05 -8.26
C ALA A 282 13.06 -1.56 -8.27
N VAL A 283 14.13 -2.31 -8.55
CA VAL A 283 14.14 -3.79 -8.60
C VAL A 283 13.67 -4.47 -7.30
N ASP A 284 13.67 -3.74 -6.19
CA ASP A 284 13.29 -4.20 -4.86
C ASP A 284 11.99 -3.58 -4.33
N SER A 285 11.15 -3.04 -5.22
CA SER A 285 9.92 -2.32 -4.83
C SER A 285 8.72 -3.23 -4.52
N GLY A 286 8.91 -4.55 -4.43
CA GLY A 286 7.89 -5.51 -3.98
C GLY A 286 6.64 -5.51 -4.86
N GLY A 287 5.45 -5.31 -4.27
CA GLY A 287 4.16 -5.37 -4.97
C GLY A 287 4.01 -4.40 -6.15
N VAL A 288 4.82 -3.34 -6.23
CA VAL A 288 4.88 -2.46 -7.42
C VAL A 288 5.28 -3.23 -8.68
N LEU A 289 6.18 -4.21 -8.52
CA LEU A 289 6.71 -5.03 -9.62
C LEU A 289 5.69 -6.03 -10.17
N GLU A 290 4.56 -6.21 -9.51
CA GLU A 290 3.45 -7.01 -10.06
C GLU A 290 2.80 -6.32 -11.27
N PHE A 291 2.90 -5.00 -11.33
CA PHE A 291 2.21 -4.15 -12.33
C PHE A 291 3.17 -3.55 -13.35
N ILE A 292 4.43 -3.33 -12.98
CA ILE A 292 5.41 -2.67 -13.83
C ILE A 292 6.36 -3.69 -14.45
N LYS A 293 6.52 -3.58 -15.77
CA LYS A 293 7.49 -4.31 -16.57
C LYS A 293 8.43 -3.34 -17.24
N ASP A 294 9.72 -3.60 -17.09
CA ASP A 294 10.76 -2.70 -17.58
C ASP A 294 10.68 -2.46 -19.09
N ASN A 295 10.78 -1.19 -19.48
CA ASN A 295 10.68 -0.71 -20.86
C ASN A 295 9.38 -1.09 -21.62
N GLU A 296 8.39 -1.70 -20.95
CA GLU A 296 7.07 -2.02 -21.51
C GLU A 296 6.02 -0.98 -21.06
N ASN A 297 5.89 -0.75 -19.75
CA ASN A 297 4.92 0.18 -19.17
C ASN A 297 5.50 1.07 -18.05
N GLY A 298 6.79 0.98 -17.81
CA GLY A 298 7.55 1.76 -16.83
C GLY A 298 9.04 1.52 -17.01
N ILE A 299 9.82 2.04 -16.07
CA ILE A 299 11.26 1.85 -15.99
C ILE A 299 11.61 1.25 -14.64
N ILE A 300 12.32 0.13 -14.64
CA ILE A 300 12.81 -0.52 -13.42
C ILE A 300 14.32 -0.28 -13.34
N VAL A 301 14.77 0.26 -12.22
CA VAL A 301 16.18 0.63 -12.02
C VAL A 301 16.74 0.05 -10.71
N GLU A 302 18.05 0.01 -10.58
CA GLU A 302 18.67 -0.21 -9.27
C GLU A 302 18.34 0.97 -8.33
N PRO A 303 18.17 0.73 -7.01
CA PRO A 303 17.81 1.78 -6.04
C PRO A 303 19.02 2.68 -5.72
N THR A 304 19.64 3.24 -6.76
CA THR A 304 20.76 4.17 -6.67
C THR A 304 20.43 5.49 -7.36
N THR A 305 21.03 6.55 -6.87
CA THR A 305 20.87 7.91 -7.40
C THR A 305 21.10 7.98 -8.90
N ASP A 306 22.21 7.39 -9.37
CA ASP A 306 22.60 7.42 -10.78
C ASP A 306 21.63 6.63 -11.66
N SER A 307 21.25 5.42 -11.23
CA SER A 307 20.31 4.59 -11.98
C SER A 307 18.93 5.24 -12.10
N ILE A 308 18.44 5.88 -11.03
CA ILE A 308 17.21 6.65 -11.05
C ILE A 308 17.30 7.82 -12.03
N GLY A 309 18.39 8.61 -11.96
CA GLY A 309 18.62 9.74 -12.86
C GLY A 309 18.67 9.32 -14.32
N HIS A 310 19.41 8.24 -14.63
CA HIS A 310 19.47 7.69 -15.99
C HIS A 310 18.12 7.15 -16.47
N GLY A 311 17.37 6.46 -15.60
CA GLY A 311 16.03 5.98 -15.91
C GLY A 311 15.09 7.13 -16.30
N ILE A 312 15.10 8.23 -15.55
CA ILE A 312 14.31 9.43 -15.87
C ILE A 312 14.75 10.02 -17.19
N ASN A 313 16.08 10.21 -17.39
CA ASN A 313 16.61 10.77 -18.62
C ASN A 313 16.26 9.93 -19.85
N SER A 314 16.18 8.61 -19.71
CA SER A 314 15.74 7.73 -20.81
C SER A 314 14.28 7.96 -21.21
N LEU A 315 13.42 8.41 -20.29
CA LEU A 315 12.02 8.73 -20.58
C LEU A 315 11.86 10.11 -21.21
N VAL A 316 12.68 11.08 -20.82
CA VAL A 316 12.54 12.47 -21.30
C VAL A 316 13.39 12.76 -22.53
N GLY A 317 14.46 12.00 -22.74
CA GLY A 317 15.38 12.15 -23.87
C GLY A 317 14.94 11.48 -25.16
N GLU A 318 14.02 10.49 -25.09
CA GLU A 318 13.43 9.82 -26.26
C GLU A 318 12.01 10.33 -26.48
N GLU A 319 11.78 11.00 -27.60
CA GLU A 319 10.47 11.56 -27.94
C GLU A 319 9.40 10.47 -28.00
N GLY A 320 8.25 10.71 -27.37
CA GLY A 320 7.13 9.77 -27.34
C GLY A 320 7.28 8.55 -26.44
N LYS A 321 8.45 8.30 -25.85
CA LYS A 321 8.65 7.10 -24.99
C LYS A 321 7.78 7.12 -23.75
N ALA A 322 7.71 8.22 -23.03
CA ALA A 322 6.89 8.33 -21.82
C ALA A 322 5.40 8.10 -22.15
N GLU A 323 4.90 8.68 -23.24
CA GLU A 323 3.53 8.53 -23.70
C GLU A 323 3.22 7.08 -24.12
N ARG A 324 4.13 6.43 -24.84
CA ARG A 324 4.00 5.03 -25.26
C ARG A 324 3.93 4.10 -24.05
N LEU A 325 4.87 4.21 -23.11
CA LEU A 325 4.91 3.38 -21.90
C LEU A 325 3.67 3.62 -21.03
N GLY A 326 3.28 4.88 -20.83
CA GLY A 326 2.08 5.23 -20.08
C GLY A 326 0.80 4.66 -20.67
N LYS A 327 0.65 4.73 -22.02
CA LYS A 327 -0.49 4.14 -22.72
C LYS A 327 -0.54 2.61 -22.56
N THR A 328 0.61 1.93 -22.64
CA THR A 328 0.69 0.50 -22.38
C THR A 328 0.31 0.19 -20.94
N GLY A 329 0.79 0.99 -19.97
CA GLY A 329 0.40 0.87 -18.57
C GLY A 329 -1.13 0.95 -18.37
N TYR A 330 -1.79 1.92 -18.98
CA TYR A 330 -3.25 2.02 -18.90
C TYR A 330 -3.97 0.79 -19.48
N GLN A 331 -3.49 0.27 -20.62
CA GLN A 331 -4.06 -0.94 -21.23
C GLN A 331 -3.90 -2.16 -20.32
N ASN A 332 -2.72 -2.33 -19.72
CA ASN A 332 -2.45 -3.42 -18.78
C ASN A 332 -3.34 -3.30 -17.54
N LEU A 333 -3.49 -2.09 -16.97
CA LEU A 333 -4.38 -1.84 -15.85
C LEU A 333 -5.84 -2.18 -16.15
N LYS A 334 -6.31 -1.81 -17.35
CA LYS A 334 -7.68 -2.12 -17.80
C LYS A 334 -7.91 -3.63 -17.91
N ALA A 335 -6.92 -4.37 -18.39
CA ALA A 335 -6.98 -5.83 -18.50
C ALA A 335 -7.02 -6.52 -17.10
N LEU A 336 -6.48 -5.91 -16.06
CA LEU A 336 -6.56 -6.41 -14.68
C LEU A 336 -7.94 -6.25 -14.02
N GLY A 337 -8.84 -5.43 -14.60
CA GLY A 337 -10.19 -5.21 -14.08
C GLY A 337 -10.27 -4.43 -12.76
N VAL A 338 -9.17 -3.80 -12.29
CA VAL A 338 -9.14 -3.05 -11.02
C VAL A 338 -9.66 -1.61 -11.12
N LEU A 339 -9.97 -1.14 -12.35
CA LEU A 339 -10.53 0.19 -12.56
C LEU A 339 -12.01 0.30 -12.19
N GLU A 340 -12.84 -0.70 -12.56
CA GLU A 340 -14.28 -0.53 -12.60
C GLU A 340 -15.10 -1.54 -11.78
N SER A 341 -14.61 -2.76 -11.53
CA SER A 341 -15.51 -3.85 -11.11
C SER A 341 -14.95 -4.94 -10.21
N GLY A 342 -13.75 -4.79 -9.70
CA GLY A 342 -13.12 -5.82 -8.84
C GLY A 342 -13.88 -6.18 -7.56
N TRP A 343 -14.86 -5.34 -7.16
CA TRP A 343 -15.57 -5.50 -5.89
C TRP A 343 -16.47 -6.73 -5.83
N ASP A 344 -17.09 -7.16 -6.93
CA ASP A 344 -17.95 -8.34 -6.91
C ASP A 344 -17.15 -9.60 -6.58
N ALA A 345 -16.03 -9.80 -7.23
CA ALA A 345 -15.14 -10.92 -6.94
C ALA A 345 -14.60 -10.86 -5.50
N ILE A 346 -14.19 -9.66 -5.03
CA ILE A 346 -13.67 -9.46 -3.68
C ILE A 346 -14.74 -9.80 -2.65
N VAL A 347 -15.93 -9.20 -2.75
CA VAL A 347 -17.00 -9.40 -1.78
C VAL A 347 -17.46 -10.86 -1.77
N ASN A 348 -17.65 -11.50 -2.94
CA ASN A 348 -18.04 -12.90 -3.01
C ASN A 348 -17.01 -13.83 -2.36
N ASN A 349 -15.73 -13.62 -2.60
CA ASN A 349 -14.66 -14.40 -1.97
C ASN A 349 -14.61 -14.19 -0.45
N LEU A 350 -14.69 -12.94 0.00
CA LEU A 350 -14.68 -12.62 1.44
C LEU A 350 -15.90 -13.18 2.17
N LEU A 351 -17.04 -13.29 1.50
CA LEU A 351 -18.28 -13.87 2.06
C LEU A 351 -18.36 -15.40 1.93
N SER A 352 -17.39 -16.04 1.26
CA SER A 352 -17.41 -17.49 1.04
C SER A 352 -17.61 -18.34 2.30
N PRO A 353 -17.12 -17.96 3.51
CA PRO A 353 -17.38 -18.75 4.72
C PRO A 353 -18.85 -18.80 5.16
N ILE A 354 -19.69 -17.91 4.64
CA ILE A 354 -21.12 -17.85 4.93
C ILE A 354 -21.99 -18.12 3.70
N ALA A 355 -21.38 -18.33 2.53
CA ALA A 355 -22.11 -18.76 1.34
C ALA A 355 -22.72 -20.16 1.61
N VAL A 356 -23.99 -20.30 1.41
CA VAL A 356 -24.65 -21.61 1.47
C VAL A 356 -24.14 -22.42 0.28
N GLU A 357 -23.61 -23.61 0.52
CA GLU A 357 -23.38 -24.58 -0.56
C GLU A 357 -24.76 -24.89 -1.17
N VAL A 358 -24.96 -24.46 -2.40
CA VAL A 358 -26.15 -24.75 -3.19
C VAL A 358 -25.97 -26.09 -3.89
#